data_4687bcd04c66f3b23169558a5d3a6688
#
_entry.id   4687bcd04c66f3b23169558a5d3a6688
#
_cell.length_a   1.000
_cell.length_b   1.000
_cell.length_c   1.000
_cell.angle_alpha   90.00
_cell.angle_beta   90.00
_cell.angle_gamma   90.00
#
_symmetry.space_group_name_H-M   'P 1'
#
loop_
_entity.id
_entity.type
_entity.pdbx_description
1 polymer ?
#
loop_
_entity_poly.entity_id
_entity_poly.type
_entity_poly.pdbx_seq_one_letter_code
_entity_poly.pdbx_strand_id
1 'polypeptide(L)'
;VDTELQMTKFDKSKLPSRHVSVGPERAPHRSYYYAMGMTEEEISQPFVGIVSCWNEAAPCNIALMRQAQAAKAGVKAADGTPREFCTISVTDGIAMGHEGMKSSLISREVIADSVELTMRGHCYDAMVGLAGCDKSLPGLMMAMLRLNVPSVFMYGGSIMPGEFKGKDVTVLDVFEACLLYTSPSPRDEL
;
A
#
# COMPACT_ATOMS: atom_id res chain seq x y z
N VAL A 1 -40.76 -1.14 18.96
CA VAL A 1 -40.13 -0.25 17.97
C VAL A 1 -39.35 -1.19 17.07
N ASP A 2 -39.99 -1.61 15.97
CA ASP A 2 -39.39 -2.45 14.95
C ASP A 2 -38.34 -1.60 14.20
N THR A 3 -37.09 -1.81 14.57
CA THR A 3 -35.99 -1.33 13.76
C THR A 3 -35.86 -2.30 12.59
N GLU A 4 -36.43 -1.96 11.44
CA GLU A 4 -36.11 -2.63 10.18
C GLU A 4 -34.55 -2.65 10.07
N LEU A 5 -33.97 -3.83 10.29
CA LEU A 5 -32.59 -4.07 9.92
C LEU A 5 -32.53 -3.87 8.41
N GLN A 6 -32.02 -2.73 7.96
CA GLN A 6 -31.59 -2.59 6.59
C GLN A 6 -30.67 -3.78 6.29
N MET A 7 -31.14 -4.68 5.45
CA MET A 7 -30.35 -5.83 5.00
C MET A 7 -29.10 -5.28 4.32
N THR A 8 -27.97 -5.31 5.04
CA THR A 8 -26.69 -4.98 4.44
C THR A 8 -26.43 -5.97 3.31
N LYS A 9 -25.92 -5.50 2.19
CA LYS A 9 -25.54 -6.29 1.00
C LYS A 9 -24.62 -7.47 1.36
N PHE A 10 -23.98 -7.42 2.53
CA PHE A 10 -23.00 -8.38 3.00
C PHE A 10 -23.44 -9.01 4.34
N ASP A 11 -23.24 -10.31 4.45
CA ASP A 11 -23.42 -11.03 5.71
C ASP A 11 -22.15 -10.94 6.57
N LYS A 12 -22.13 -9.97 7.46
CA LYS A 12 -20.98 -9.71 8.36
C LYS A 12 -20.59 -10.94 9.19
N SER A 13 -21.53 -11.83 9.50
CA SER A 13 -21.24 -13.03 10.30
C SER A 13 -20.32 -14.02 9.60
N LYS A 14 -20.18 -13.93 8.29
CA LYS A 14 -19.30 -14.78 7.47
C LYS A 14 -17.93 -14.16 7.20
N LEU A 15 -17.73 -12.90 7.57
CA LEU A 15 -16.50 -12.15 7.31
C LEU A 15 -15.50 -12.27 8.47
N PRO A 16 -14.19 -12.21 8.24
CA PRO A 16 -13.16 -12.14 9.29
C PRO A 16 -13.44 -11.06 10.33
N SER A 17 -13.89 -9.89 9.91
CA SER A 17 -14.16 -8.74 10.78
C SER A 17 -15.29 -8.98 11.81
N ARG A 18 -16.07 -10.08 11.70
CA ARG A 18 -16.99 -10.49 12.76
C ARG A 18 -16.31 -10.64 14.12
N HIS A 19 -15.05 -11.06 14.11
CA HIS A 19 -14.27 -11.29 15.33
C HIS A 19 -13.99 -10.02 16.14
N VAL A 20 -14.19 -8.85 15.55
CA VAL A 20 -13.98 -7.55 16.18
C VAL A 20 -15.24 -6.66 16.20
N SER A 21 -16.36 -7.13 15.60
CA SER A 21 -17.55 -6.27 15.46
C SER A 21 -18.86 -6.93 15.88
N VAL A 22 -19.00 -8.25 15.81
CA VAL A 22 -20.28 -8.94 16.01
C VAL A 22 -20.35 -9.58 17.38
N GLY A 23 -21.51 -9.43 18.06
CA GLY A 23 -21.79 -10.04 19.36
C GLY A 23 -21.56 -9.11 20.56
N PRO A 24 -22.22 -9.39 21.69
CA PRO A 24 -22.11 -8.55 22.89
C PRO A 24 -20.71 -8.55 23.49
N GLU A 25 -19.97 -9.67 23.38
CA GLU A 25 -18.58 -9.81 23.84
C GLU A 25 -17.60 -8.92 23.05
N ARG A 26 -18.02 -8.38 21.91
CA ARG A 26 -17.24 -7.45 21.07
C ARG A 26 -17.59 -5.97 21.32
N ALA A 27 -18.40 -5.68 22.32
CA ALA A 27 -18.70 -4.30 22.72
C ALA A 27 -17.41 -3.47 23.02
N PRO A 28 -16.39 -4.00 23.72
CA PRO A 28 -15.13 -3.26 23.91
C PRO A 28 -14.43 -2.91 22.58
N HIS A 29 -14.44 -3.83 21.60
CA HIS A 29 -13.86 -3.57 20.27
C HIS A 29 -14.61 -2.46 19.54
N ARG A 30 -15.95 -2.50 19.57
CA ARG A 30 -16.78 -1.44 18.96
C ARG A 30 -16.56 -0.08 19.62
N SER A 31 -16.29 -0.04 20.93
CA SER A 31 -16.00 1.23 21.61
C SER A 31 -14.76 1.93 21.03
N TYR A 32 -13.74 1.17 20.62
CA TYR A 32 -12.58 1.76 19.92
C TYR A 32 -12.97 2.31 18.55
N TYR A 33 -13.84 1.63 17.81
CA TYR A 33 -14.31 2.12 16.50
C TYR A 33 -15.13 3.40 16.66
N TYR A 34 -16.03 3.47 17.64
CA TYR A 34 -16.75 4.71 17.95
C TYR A 34 -15.83 5.84 18.39
N ALA A 35 -14.81 5.54 19.18
CA ALA A 35 -13.80 6.53 19.58
C ALA A 35 -13.01 7.08 18.39
N MET A 36 -12.88 6.33 17.31
CA MET A 36 -12.30 6.75 16.03
C MET A 36 -13.31 7.45 15.11
N GLY A 37 -14.54 7.69 15.56
CA GLY A 37 -15.59 8.39 14.81
C GLY A 37 -16.34 7.52 13.81
N MET A 38 -16.25 6.18 13.90
CA MET A 38 -17.02 5.29 13.04
C MET A 38 -18.48 5.22 13.47
N THR A 39 -19.36 5.13 12.50
CA THR A 39 -20.80 4.93 12.72
C THR A 39 -21.14 3.44 12.85
N GLU A 40 -22.33 3.14 13.35
CA GLU A 40 -22.88 1.77 13.40
C GLU A 40 -22.93 1.13 12.01
N GLU A 41 -23.33 1.92 11.00
CA GLU A 41 -23.36 1.49 9.61
C GLU A 41 -21.96 1.09 9.12
N GLU A 42 -20.95 1.94 9.31
CA GLU A 42 -19.58 1.64 8.93
C GLU A 42 -19.02 0.39 9.64
N ILE A 43 -19.40 0.16 10.91
CA ILE A 43 -18.98 -1.04 11.66
C ILE A 43 -19.66 -2.30 11.10
N SER A 44 -20.87 -2.18 10.56
CA SER A 44 -21.62 -3.31 9.98
C SER A 44 -21.13 -3.71 8.58
N GLN A 45 -20.44 -2.82 7.87
CA GLN A 45 -19.89 -3.05 6.53
C GLN A 45 -18.61 -3.90 6.55
N PRO A 46 -18.21 -4.53 5.43
CA PRO A 46 -16.89 -5.18 5.31
C PRO A 46 -15.75 -4.20 5.54
N PHE A 47 -14.74 -4.60 6.31
CA PHE A 47 -13.53 -3.82 6.53
C PHE A 47 -12.52 -4.10 5.43
N VAL A 48 -12.17 -3.09 4.66
CA VAL A 48 -11.22 -3.19 3.56
C VAL A 48 -9.92 -2.47 3.91
N GLY A 49 -8.83 -3.22 4.05
CA GLY A 49 -7.51 -2.64 4.27
C GLY A 49 -7.02 -1.92 3.01
N ILE A 50 -6.75 -0.62 3.12
CA ILE A 50 -6.09 0.16 2.06
C ILE A 50 -4.64 0.33 2.49
N VAL A 51 -3.76 -0.45 1.90
CA VAL A 51 -2.34 -0.42 2.26
C VAL A 51 -1.52 0.24 1.17
N SER A 52 -0.70 1.21 1.55
CA SER A 52 0.23 1.85 0.65
C SER A 52 1.67 1.78 1.15
N CYS A 53 2.60 1.79 0.21
CA CYS A 53 4.02 1.96 0.49
C CYS A 53 4.45 3.43 0.29
N TRP A 54 3.57 4.38 0.62
CA TRP A 54 3.86 5.79 0.49
C TRP A 54 5.11 6.19 1.26
N ASN A 55 5.97 6.96 0.60
CA ASN A 55 7.22 7.43 1.19
C ASN A 55 7.71 8.64 0.39
N GLU A 56 8.03 9.74 1.05
CA GLU A 56 8.58 10.95 0.39
C GLU A 56 9.97 10.73 -0.19
N ALA A 57 10.75 9.79 0.35
CA ALA A 57 12.06 9.44 -0.18
C ALA A 57 12.00 8.52 -1.41
N ALA A 58 10.82 8.05 -1.80
CA ALA A 58 10.65 7.14 -2.93
C ALA A 58 9.84 7.84 -4.04
N PRO A 59 10.48 8.34 -5.11
CA PRO A 59 9.81 9.13 -6.14
C PRO A 59 8.68 8.38 -6.85
N CYS A 60 8.78 7.07 -7.00
CA CYS A 60 7.72 6.21 -7.54
C CYS A 60 6.55 5.97 -6.56
N ASN A 61 6.68 6.35 -5.28
CA ASN A 61 5.66 6.15 -4.25
C ASN A 61 4.99 7.46 -3.80
N ILE A 62 5.46 8.59 -4.28
CA ILE A 62 5.02 9.91 -3.81
C ILE A 62 3.53 10.18 -4.11
N ALA A 63 3.00 9.59 -5.18
CA ALA A 63 1.59 9.73 -5.57
C ALA A 63 0.64 8.81 -4.79
N LEU A 64 1.15 7.80 -4.08
CA LEU A 64 0.34 6.75 -3.45
C LEU A 64 -0.63 7.29 -2.41
N MET A 65 -0.28 8.37 -1.71
CA MET A 65 -1.19 8.99 -0.74
C MET A 65 -2.50 9.48 -1.39
N ARG A 66 -2.41 10.12 -2.55
CA ARG A 66 -3.60 10.58 -3.29
C ARG A 66 -4.39 9.41 -3.86
N GLN A 67 -3.70 8.39 -4.34
CA GLN A 67 -4.31 7.17 -4.86
C GLN A 67 -5.03 6.39 -3.75
N ALA A 68 -4.49 6.36 -2.53
CA ALA A 68 -5.15 5.77 -1.37
C ALA A 68 -6.47 6.47 -1.05
N GLN A 69 -6.54 7.81 -1.15
CA GLN A 69 -7.80 8.52 -0.93
C GLN A 69 -8.85 8.17 -2.00
N ALA A 70 -8.44 8.02 -3.27
CA ALA A 70 -9.34 7.58 -4.33
C ALA A 70 -9.83 6.13 -4.11
N ALA A 71 -8.93 5.23 -3.69
CA ALA A 71 -9.29 3.86 -3.34
C ALA A 71 -10.29 3.81 -2.17
N LYS A 72 -10.09 4.64 -1.13
CA LYS A 72 -11.05 4.76 -0.02
C LYS A 72 -12.42 5.22 -0.48
N ALA A 73 -12.47 6.20 -1.38
CA ALA A 73 -13.74 6.66 -1.97
C ALA A 73 -14.44 5.55 -2.74
N GLY A 74 -13.70 4.75 -3.52
CA GLY A 74 -14.23 3.60 -4.25
C GLY A 74 -14.78 2.51 -3.32
N VAL A 75 -14.08 2.20 -2.22
CA VAL A 75 -14.55 1.24 -1.23
C VAL A 75 -15.85 1.71 -0.56
N LYS A 76 -15.94 2.98 -0.18
CA LYS A 76 -17.18 3.56 0.37
C LYS A 76 -18.34 3.50 -0.61
N ALA A 77 -18.09 3.80 -1.89
CA ALA A 77 -19.11 3.71 -2.94
C ALA A 77 -19.61 2.27 -3.19
N ALA A 78 -18.86 1.27 -2.75
CA ALA A 78 -19.21 -0.14 -2.83
C ALA A 78 -19.74 -0.72 -1.50
N ASP A 79 -20.21 0.13 -0.60
CA ASP A 79 -20.75 -0.23 0.74
C ASP A 79 -19.72 -0.97 1.62
N GLY A 80 -18.43 -0.60 1.52
CA GLY A 80 -17.36 -1.10 2.37
C GLY A 80 -16.77 0.01 3.25
N THR A 81 -16.17 -0.37 4.36
CA THR A 81 -15.48 0.54 5.27
C THR A 81 -13.98 0.46 5.06
N PRO A 82 -13.35 1.48 4.45
CA PRO A 82 -11.93 1.49 4.20
C PRO A 82 -11.13 1.77 5.48
N ARG A 83 -10.06 1.00 5.70
CA ARG A 83 -9.11 1.17 6.79
C ARG A 83 -7.72 1.33 6.22
N GLU A 84 -7.23 2.57 6.21
CA GLU A 84 -5.93 2.91 5.62
C GLU A 84 -4.80 2.69 6.61
N PHE A 85 -3.70 2.11 6.12
CA PHE A 85 -2.43 2.04 6.82
C PHE A 85 -1.27 2.01 5.81
N CYS A 86 -0.06 2.35 6.28
CA CYS A 86 1.13 2.35 5.46
C CYS A 86 2.11 1.27 5.93
N THR A 87 2.89 0.76 4.99
CA THR A 87 4.09 -0.03 5.26
C THR A 87 5.32 0.68 4.70
N ILE A 88 6.51 0.14 4.98
CA ILE A 88 7.78 0.75 4.57
C ILE A 88 7.99 0.68 3.05
N SER A 89 8.92 1.50 2.57
CA SER A 89 9.51 1.37 1.25
C SER A 89 10.99 1.77 1.32
N VAL A 90 11.85 1.00 0.66
CA VAL A 90 13.25 1.34 0.41
C VAL A 90 13.44 1.47 -1.09
N THR A 91 13.91 2.63 -1.55
CA THR A 91 14.13 2.90 -2.96
C THR A 91 15.51 2.41 -3.38
N ASP A 92 15.55 1.43 -4.27
CA ASP A 92 16.80 0.85 -4.77
C ASP A 92 17.70 1.93 -5.41
N GLY A 93 17.13 2.84 -6.18
CA GLY A 93 17.87 3.92 -6.82
C GLY A 93 18.61 4.85 -5.85
N ILE A 94 18.03 5.10 -4.67
CA ILE A 94 18.67 5.88 -3.60
C ILE A 94 19.67 5.03 -2.81
N ALA A 95 19.39 3.74 -2.64
CA ALA A 95 20.22 2.81 -1.88
C ALA A 95 21.40 2.25 -2.68
N MET A 96 21.41 2.44 -3.99
CA MET A 96 22.41 1.90 -4.90
C MET A 96 23.80 2.45 -4.60
N GLY A 97 24.82 1.57 -4.67
CA GLY A 97 26.22 1.94 -4.54
C GLY A 97 26.74 2.16 -3.11
N HIS A 98 25.92 1.92 -2.09
CA HIS A 98 26.34 1.99 -0.69
C HIS A 98 25.66 0.90 0.17
N GLU A 99 26.02 0.82 1.46
CA GLU A 99 25.54 -0.21 2.41
C GLU A 99 24.01 -0.27 2.54
N GLY A 100 23.30 0.82 2.28
CA GLY A 100 21.84 0.88 2.30
C GLY A 100 21.16 -0.10 1.35
N MET A 101 21.84 -0.53 0.29
CA MET A 101 21.31 -1.51 -0.68
C MET A 101 21.02 -2.87 -0.03
N LYS A 102 21.76 -3.22 1.03
CA LYS A 102 21.49 -4.44 1.80
C LYS A 102 20.10 -4.46 2.44
N SER A 103 19.56 -3.27 2.75
CA SER A 103 18.21 -3.12 3.31
C SER A 103 17.11 -3.28 2.25
N SER A 104 17.41 -3.02 0.97
CA SER A 104 16.42 -3.06 -0.10
C SER A 104 15.80 -4.45 -0.25
N LEU A 105 16.59 -5.50 -0.42
CA LEU A 105 16.07 -6.87 -0.58
C LEU A 105 15.28 -7.34 0.63
N ILE A 106 15.77 -7.04 1.83
CA ILE A 106 15.12 -7.42 3.09
C ILE A 106 13.79 -6.70 3.25
N SER A 107 13.66 -5.48 2.76
CA SER A 107 12.43 -4.69 2.86
C SER A 107 11.23 -5.40 2.26
N ARG A 108 11.41 -6.21 1.23
CA ARG A 108 10.34 -7.00 0.62
C ARG A 108 9.63 -7.91 1.63
N GLU A 109 10.40 -8.65 2.42
CA GLU A 109 9.87 -9.54 3.45
C GLU A 109 9.20 -8.75 4.57
N VAL A 110 9.84 -7.68 5.04
CA VAL A 110 9.29 -6.81 6.08
C VAL A 110 7.97 -6.18 5.65
N ILE A 111 7.85 -5.77 4.38
CA ILE A 111 6.59 -5.27 3.81
C ILE A 111 5.52 -6.37 3.90
N ALA A 112 5.81 -7.56 3.41
CA ALA A 112 4.88 -8.68 3.43
C ALA A 112 4.43 -9.01 4.86
N ASP A 113 5.37 -9.11 5.79
CA ASP A 113 5.11 -9.44 7.19
C ASP A 113 4.27 -8.36 7.88
N SER A 114 4.63 -7.08 7.72
CA SER A 114 3.91 -5.97 8.36
C SER A 114 2.46 -5.87 7.88
N VAL A 115 2.23 -6.09 6.59
CA VAL A 115 0.89 -6.09 6.00
C VAL A 115 0.08 -7.29 6.49
N GLU A 116 0.66 -8.48 6.48
CA GLU A 116 0.00 -9.68 6.99
C GLU A 116 -0.40 -9.53 8.45
N LEU A 117 0.50 -9.05 9.31
CA LEU A 117 0.23 -8.81 10.73
C LEU A 117 -0.89 -7.79 10.94
N THR A 118 -0.87 -6.69 10.20
CA THR A 118 -1.90 -5.65 10.31
C THR A 118 -3.28 -6.18 9.89
N MET A 119 -3.35 -6.82 8.72
CA MET A 119 -4.59 -7.35 8.18
C MET A 119 -5.20 -8.42 9.08
N ARG A 120 -4.38 -9.37 9.56
CA ARG A 120 -4.82 -10.44 10.46
C ARG A 120 -5.19 -9.90 11.84
N GLY A 121 -4.37 -9.02 12.42
CA GLY A 121 -4.59 -8.47 13.76
C GLY A 121 -5.86 -7.64 13.87
N HIS A 122 -6.24 -6.94 12.79
CA HIS A 122 -7.47 -6.14 12.73
C HIS A 122 -8.64 -6.87 12.04
N CYS A 123 -8.45 -8.11 11.61
CA CYS A 123 -9.46 -8.95 10.97
C CYS A 123 -10.08 -8.27 9.74
N TYR A 124 -9.27 -7.66 8.85
CA TYR A 124 -9.79 -7.06 7.64
C TYR A 124 -10.24 -8.12 6.63
N ASP A 125 -11.33 -7.84 5.93
CA ASP A 125 -12.05 -8.78 5.07
C ASP A 125 -11.52 -8.82 3.64
N ALA A 126 -10.94 -7.72 3.19
CA ALA A 126 -10.40 -7.56 1.85
C ALA A 126 -9.25 -6.54 1.87
N MET A 127 -8.48 -6.45 0.77
CA MET A 127 -7.31 -5.59 0.68
C MET A 127 -7.24 -4.86 -0.67
N VAL A 128 -6.88 -3.58 -0.63
CA VAL A 128 -6.39 -2.83 -1.78
C VAL A 128 -4.94 -2.45 -1.50
N GLY A 129 -4.03 -2.96 -2.31
CA GLY A 129 -2.59 -2.69 -2.17
C GLY A 129 -2.08 -1.72 -3.22
N LEU A 130 -1.36 -0.69 -2.78
CA LEU A 130 -0.83 0.39 -3.60
C LEU A 130 0.69 0.45 -3.45
N ALA A 131 1.42 0.18 -4.52
CA ALA A 131 2.87 0.22 -4.52
C ALA A 131 3.43 0.73 -5.85
N GLY A 132 4.63 1.30 -5.83
CA GLY A 132 5.27 1.85 -7.03
C GLY A 132 6.77 1.53 -7.13
N CYS A 133 7.41 1.11 -6.04
CA CYS A 133 8.85 0.89 -5.99
C CYS A 133 9.21 -0.59 -6.08
N ASP A 134 10.45 -0.87 -6.48
CA ASP A 134 10.98 -2.19 -6.87
C ASP A 134 10.67 -3.32 -5.87
N LYS A 135 10.89 -3.11 -4.57
CA LYS A 135 10.63 -4.13 -3.54
C LYS A 135 9.24 -4.03 -2.92
N SER A 136 8.58 -2.89 -3.05
CA SER A 136 7.23 -2.71 -2.53
C SER A 136 6.18 -3.47 -3.35
N LEU A 137 6.38 -3.59 -4.66
CA LEU A 137 5.52 -4.37 -5.55
C LEU A 137 5.45 -5.84 -5.13
N PRO A 138 6.57 -6.60 -5.14
CA PRO A 138 6.53 -8.00 -4.74
C PRO A 138 6.17 -8.19 -3.27
N GLY A 139 6.58 -7.28 -2.36
CA GLY A 139 6.24 -7.36 -0.95
C GLY A 139 4.73 -7.34 -0.70
N LEU A 140 3.99 -6.44 -1.34
CA LEU A 140 2.53 -6.43 -1.24
C LEU A 140 1.87 -7.66 -1.89
N MET A 141 2.38 -8.09 -3.04
CA MET A 141 1.86 -9.31 -3.70
C MET A 141 2.06 -10.55 -2.82
N MET A 142 3.21 -10.66 -2.16
CA MET A 142 3.47 -11.74 -1.21
C MET A 142 2.48 -11.72 -0.04
N ALA A 143 2.20 -10.54 0.53
CA ALA A 143 1.19 -10.39 1.57
C ALA A 143 -0.19 -10.84 1.11
N MET A 144 -0.62 -10.43 -0.08
CA MET A 144 -1.90 -10.84 -0.67
C MET A 144 -2.03 -12.36 -0.80
N LEU A 145 -0.97 -13.02 -1.29
CA LEU A 145 -0.95 -14.47 -1.41
C LEU A 145 -1.01 -15.18 -0.06
N ARG A 146 -0.28 -14.68 0.95
CA ARG A 146 -0.28 -15.24 2.31
C ARG A 146 -1.62 -15.04 3.03
N LEU A 147 -2.26 -13.89 2.83
CA LEU A 147 -3.54 -13.57 3.44
C LEU A 147 -4.70 -14.36 2.86
N ASN A 148 -4.66 -14.62 1.55
CA ASN A 148 -5.72 -15.30 0.81
C ASN A 148 -7.12 -14.71 1.05
N VAL A 149 -7.21 -13.38 1.09
CA VAL A 149 -8.46 -12.61 1.11
C VAL A 149 -8.69 -11.95 -0.26
N PRO A 150 -9.93 -11.56 -0.61
CA PRO A 150 -10.17 -10.78 -1.82
C PRO A 150 -9.27 -9.56 -1.86
N SER A 151 -8.46 -9.44 -2.92
CA SER A 151 -7.44 -8.39 -2.98
C SER A 151 -7.36 -7.79 -4.38
N VAL A 152 -7.14 -6.47 -4.42
CA VAL A 152 -6.83 -5.72 -5.64
C VAL A 152 -5.46 -5.09 -5.47
N PHE A 153 -4.58 -5.32 -6.44
CA PHE A 153 -3.28 -4.67 -6.50
C PHE A 153 -3.31 -3.55 -7.54
N MET A 154 -2.82 -2.38 -7.17
CA MET A 154 -2.66 -1.26 -8.08
C MET A 154 -1.20 -0.78 -8.11
N TYR A 155 -0.63 -0.76 -9.30
CA TYR A 155 0.66 -0.15 -9.54
C TYR A 155 0.52 1.38 -9.52
N GLY A 156 1.28 2.02 -8.65
CA GLY A 156 1.17 3.46 -8.37
C GLY A 156 1.78 4.38 -9.44
N GLY A 157 2.47 3.82 -10.41
CA GLY A 157 3.13 4.57 -11.49
C GLY A 157 4.66 4.61 -11.36
N SER A 158 5.28 5.18 -12.39
CA SER A 158 6.73 5.42 -12.47
C SER A 158 7.10 6.79 -11.92
N ILE A 159 8.39 7.04 -11.76
CA ILE A 159 8.92 8.39 -11.53
C ILE A 159 8.69 9.26 -12.76
N MET A 160 8.40 10.53 -12.52
CA MET A 160 8.25 11.51 -13.59
C MET A 160 9.62 11.85 -14.20
N PRO A 161 9.69 12.12 -15.51
CA PRO A 161 10.92 12.62 -16.12
C PRO A 161 11.27 14.00 -15.55
N GLY A 162 12.56 14.32 -15.54
CA GLY A 162 13.05 15.67 -15.35
C GLY A 162 13.21 16.39 -16.70
N GLU A 163 13.61 17.66 -16.66
CA GLU A 163 13.91 18.43 -17.86
C GLU A 163 15.37 18.88 -17.88
N PHE A 164 16.05 18.71 -19.00
CA PHE A 164 17.37 19.24 -19.23
C PHE A 164 17.49 19.81 -20.66
N LYS A 165 17.85 21.11 -20.77
CA LYS A 165 17.97 21.82 -22.03
C LYS A 165 16.73 21.72 -22.92
N GLY A 166 15.53 21.80 -22.33
CA GLY A 166 14.24 21.73 -23.03
C GLY A 166 13.87 20.33 -23.54
N LYS A 167 14.48 19.28 -23.01
CA LYS A 167 14.16 17.88 -23.32
C LYS A 167 13.85 17.12 -22.05
N ASP A 168 12.85 16.24 -22.10
CA ASP A 168 12.58 15.29 -21.04
C ASP A 168 13.76 14.33 -20.88
N VAL A 169 14.21 14.14 -19.64
CA VAL A 169 15.29 13.22 -19.28
C VAL A 169 14.85 12.30 -18.16
N THR A 170 15.27 11.06 -18.23
CA THR A 170 14.99 10.02 -17.25
C THR A 170 16.25 9.72 -16.41
N VAL A 171 16.10 8.90 -15.39
CA VAL A 171 17.25 8.44 -14.60
C VAL A 171 18.26 7.66 -15.47
N LEU A 172 17.82 7.02 -16.55
CA LEU A 172 18.70 6.30 -17.49
C LEU A 172 19.64 7.27 -18.20
N ASP A 173 19.13 8.41 -18.65
CA ASP A 173 19.95 9.44 -19.29
C ASP A 173 21.05 9.96 -18.33
N VAL A 174 20.75 10.02 -17.03
CA VAL A 174 21.74 10.40 -16.02
C VAL A 174 22.81 9.31 -15.85
N PHE A 175 22.44 8.04 -15.83
CA PHE A 175 23.41 6.94 -15.79
C PHE A 175 24.29 6.90 -17.03
N GLU A 176 23.72 7.08 -18.22
CA GLU A 176 24.48 7.15 -19.46
C GLU A 176 25.48 8.31 -19.47
N ALA A 177 25.05 9.49 -19.02
CA ALA A 177 25.95 10.63 -18.88
C ALA A 177 27.08 10.36 -17.89
N CYS A 178 26.81 9.72 -16.75
CA CYS A 178 27.83 9.32 -15.78
C CYS A 178 28.85 8.33 -16.38
N LEU A 179 28.38 7.35 -17.15
CA LEU A 179 29.24 6.37 -17.79
C LEU A 179 30.17 7.03 -18.83
N LEU A 180 29.66 7.98 -19.61
CA LEU A 180 30.46 8.74 -20.58
C LEU A 180 31.54 9.58 -19.92
N TYR A 181 31.30 10.07 -18.68
CA TYR A 181 32.28 10.89 -17.94
C TYR A 181 33.29 10.05 -17.16
N THR A 182 32.94 8.84 -16.77
CA THR A 182 33.76 8.03 -15.84
C THR A 182 34.48 6.85 -16.52
N SER A 183 34.04 6.45 -17.71
CA SER A 183 34.72 5.41 -18.48
C SER A 183 35.76 6.07 -19.34
N PRO A 184 37.08 5.73 -19.21
CA PRO A 184 38.06 6.13 -20.21
C PRO A 184 37.63 5.55 -21.56
N SER A 185 37.33 6.43 -22.51
CA SER A 185 37.04 6.00 -23.87
C SER A 185 38.28 5.30 -24.44
N PRO A 186 38.13 4.15 -25.11
CA PRO A 186 39.26 3.54 -25.84
C PRO A 186 39.84 4.47 -26.88
N ARG A 187 39.21 5.63 -27.17
CA ARG A 187 39.73 6.68 -28.07
C ARG A 187 40.61 7.69 -27.37
N ASP A 188 40.62 7.72 -26.03
CA ASP A 188 41.45 8.67 -25.26
C ASP A 188 42.83 8.09 -24.94
N GLU A 189 43.12 6.86 -25.36
CA GLU A 189 44.43 6.19 -25.24
C GLU A 189 45.27 6.21 -26.54
N LEU A 190 44.90 7.03 -27.53
CA LEU A 190 45.66 7.17 -28.79
C LEU A 190 46.33 8.54 -28.91
#